data_6794fb37dc246a9d888b8474f37e8692
#
_entry.id   6794fb37dc246a9d888b8474f37e8692
#
_cell.length_a   1.000
_cell.length_b   1.000
_cell.length_c   1.000
_cell.angle_alpha   90.00
_cell.angle_beta   90.00
_cell.angle_gamma   90.00
#
_symmetry.space_group_name_H-M   'P 1'
#
loop_
_entity.id
_entity.type
_entity.pdbx_description
1 polymer ?
#
loop_
_entity_poly.entity_id
_entity_poly.type
_entity_poly.pdbx_seq_one_letter_code
_entity_poly.pdbx_strand_id
1 'polypeptide(L)'
;MPRKARVIVPNSPHHIVQRGHNRNAVFVCDDDYQHYLENLIEAKREYAIKVYAYCLMTNHVHLIVDPGDSIASISYLMKRLAARQTRYVNKLERRTGSLWEGRYKKARSIQMLICWRVADTLR
;
A
#
# COMPACT_ATOMS: atom_id res chain seq x y z
N MET A 1 -10.85 22.66 3.14
CA MET A 1 -10.29 22.10 4.38
C MET A 1 -8.89 21.59 4.13
N PRO A 2 -7.93 22.09 4.86
CA PRO A 2 -6.59 21.53 4.73
C PRO A 2 -6.58 20.08 5.22
N ARG A 3 -5.80 19.25 4.56
CA ARG A 3 -5.64 17.88 5.00
C ARG A 3 -4.84 17.84 6.30
N LYS A 4 -5.26 16.95 7.19
CA LYS A 4 -4.47 16.68 8.37
C LYS A 4 -3.12 16.11 7.94
N ALA A 5 -2.05 16.65 8.50
CA ALA A 5 -0.72 16.14 8.22
C ALA A 5 -0.59 14.73 8.78
N ARG A 6 0.03 13.84 7.99
CA ARG A 6 0.37 12.52 8.47
C ARG A 6 1.64 12.62 9.31
N VAL A 7 1.59 12.10 10.51
CA VAL A 7 2.76 12.10 11.40
C VAL A 7 3.53 10.81 11.17
N ILE A 8 4.69 10.90 10.53
CA ILE A 8 5.57 9.78 10.26
C ILE A 8 6.81 9.92 11.13
N VAL A 9 7.10 8.87 11.89
CA VAL A 9 8.26 8.83 12.79
C VAL A 9 9.32 7.92 12.19
N PRO A 10 10.58 8.37 12.08
CA PRO A 10 11.64 7.52 11.52
C PRO A 10 11.89 6.31 12.40
N ASN A 11 12.28 5.22 11.77
CA ASN A 11 12.65 3.96 12.44
C ASN A 11 11.56 3.40 13.35
N SER A 12 10.30 3.59 12.95
CA SER A 12 9.14 3.09 13.69
C SER A 12 8.12 2.50 12.72
N PRO A 13 7.40 1.43 13.13
CA PRO A 13 6.37 0.85 12.28
C PRO A 13 5.12 1.74 12.23
N HIS A 14 4.51 1.78 11.05
CA HIS A 14 3.30 2.54 10.81
C HIS A 14 2.28 1.67 10.11
N HIS A 15 1.03 1.76 10.52
CA HIS A 15 -0.08 1.08 9.87
C HIS A 15 -0.65 2.00 8.78
N ILE A 16 -0.50 1.59 7.54
CA ILE A 16 -0.91 2.36 6.36
C ILE A 16 -2.10 1.67 5.70
N VAL A 17 -3.09 2.44 5.33
CA VAL A 17 -4.31 1.94 4.68
C VAL A 17 -4.56 2.74 3.40
N GLN A 18 -4.95 2.07 2.33
CA GLN A 18 -5.41 2.74 1.12
C GLN A 18 -6.59 1.97 0.54
N ARG A 19 -7.63 2.70 0.16
CA ARG A 19 -8.90 2.12 -0.32
C ARG A 19 -9.13 2.39 -1.79
N GLY A 20 -9.84 1.47 -2.44
CA GLY A 20 -10.30 1.66 -3.81
C GLY A 20 -11.39 2.73 -3.89
N HIS A 21 -11.41 3.44 -5.01
CA HIS A 21 -12.40 4.47 -5.28
C HIS A 21 -13.81 3.86 -5.34
N ASN A 22 -14.77 4.47 -4.65
CA ASN A 22 -16.15 3.97 -4.58
C ASN A 22 -16.25 2.50 -4.14
N ARG A 23 -15.32 2.05 -3.31
CA ARG A 23 -15.26 0.66 -2.83
C ARG A 23 -15.10 -0.35 -3.97
N ASN A 24 -14.66 0.09 -5.14
CA ASN A 24 -14.38 -0.81 -6.26
C ASN A 24 -13.20 -1.72 -5.95
N ALA A 25 -13.23 -2.91 -6.52
CA ALA A 25 -12.13 -3.85 -6.34
C ALA A 25 -10.84 -3.31 -6.94
N VAL A 26 -9.75 -3.43 -6.18
CA VAL A 26 -8.41 -3.13 -6.66
C VAL A 26 -7.65 -4.42 -6.99
N PHE A 27 -8.19 -5.55 -6.56
CA PHE A 27 -7.71 -6.89 -6.88
C PHE A 27 -8.91 -7.76 -7.24
N VAL A 28 -8.83 -8.49 -8.33
CA VAL A 28 -9.91 -9.38 -8.79
C VAL A 28 -9.45 -10.83 -8.79
N CYS A 29 -8.22 -11.08 -9.18
CA CYS A 29 -7.67 -12.43 -9.27
C CYS A 29 -6.28 -12.49 -8.64
N ASP A 30 -5.75 -13.71 -8.54
CA ASP A 30 -4.44 -13.92 -7.92
C ASP A 30 -3.33 -13.13 -8.60
N ASP A 31 -3.38 -12.98 -9.91
CA ASP A 31 -2.38 -12.20 -10.65
C ASP A 31 -2.35 -10.74 -10.19
N ASP A 32 -3.49 -10.18 -9.83
CA ASP A 32 -3.56 -8.79 -9.36
C ASP A 32 -2.85 -8.62 -8.03
N TYR A 33 -3.05 -9.58 -7.11
CA TYR A 33 -2.34 -9.59 -5.83
C TYR A 33 -0.84 -9.77 -6.03
N GLN A 34 -0.48 -10.68 -6.90
CA GLN A 34 0.93 -10.97 -7.19
C GLN A 34 1.63 -9.75 -7.77
N HIS A 35 0.97 -9.04 -8.67
CA HIS A 35 1.51 -7.81 -9.26
C HIS A 35 1.81 -6.77 -8.17
N TYR A 36 0.87 -6.58 -7.24
CA TYR A 36 1.07 -5.63 -6.14
C TYR A 36 2.24 -6.04 -5.25
N LEU A 37 2.31 -7.32 -4.90
CA LEU A 37 3.39 -7.83 -4.05
C LEU A 37 4.76 -7.70 -4.70
N GLU A 38 4.86 -7.97 -6.00
CA GLU A 38 6.12 -7.80 -6.74
C GLU A 38 6.59 -6.34 -6.71
N ASN A 39 5.66 -5.42 -6.89
CA ASN A 39 5.97 -3.99 -6.80
C ASN A 39 6.35 -3.58 -5.38
N LEU A 40 5.71 -4.16 -4.38
CA LEU A 40 6.04 -3.89 -2.99
C LEU A 40 7.46 -4.36 -2.66
N ILE A 41 7.83 -5.56 -3.11
CA ILE A 41 9.18 -6.09 -2.89
C ILE A 41 10.23 -5.18 -3.54
N GLU A 42 9.99 -4.79 -4.78
CA GLU A 42 10.91 -3.92 -5.51
C GLU A 42 11.07 -2.57 -4.82
N ALA A 43 9.95 -1.96 -4.45
CA ALA A 43 9.96 -0.64 -3.83
C ALA A 43 10.58 -0.64 -2.44
N LYS A 44 10.32 -1.68 -1.64
CA LYS A 44 10.92 -1.74 -0.31
C LYS A 44 12.44 -1.79 -0.35
N ARG A 45 12.98 -2.45 -1.36
CA ARG A 45 14.43 -2.52 -1.56
C ARG A 45 14.98 -1.16 -2.01
N GLU A 46 14.31 -0.53 -2.94
CA GLU A 46 14.75 0.75 -3.49
C GLU A 46 14.72 1.87 -2.46
N TYR A 47 13.69 1.91 -1.64
CA TYR A 47 13.53 2.98 -0.65
C TYR A 47 14.03 2.60 0.74
N ALA A 48 14.63 1.43 0.89
CA ALA A 48 15.15 0.93 2.16
C ALA A 48 14.07 0.91 3.25
N ILE A 49 12.89 0.45 2.91
CA ILE A 49 11.74 0.36 3.81
C ILE A 49 11.66 -1.07 4.36
N LYS A 50 11.34 -1.20 5.63
CA LYS A 50 11.03 -2.50 6.22
C LYS A 50 9.52 -2.72 6.17
N VAL A 51 9.10 -3.87 5.69
CA VAL A 51 7.70 -4.26 5.66
C VAL A 51 7.52 -5.39 6.67
N TYR A 52 6.77 -5.12 7.73
CA TYR A 52 6.58 -6.12 8.78
C TYR A 52 5.40 -7.04 8.50
N ALA A 53 4.34 -6.50 7.93
CA ALA A 53 3.17 -7.29 7.63
C ALA A 53 2.33 -6.59 6.56
N TYR A 54 1.45 -7.35 5.91
CA TYR A 54 0.54 -6.80 4.92
C TYR A 54 -0.77 -7.58 4.93
N CYS A 55 -1.83 -6.92 4.50
CA CYS A 55 -3.11 -7.56 4.27
C CYS A 55 -3.74 -6.92 3.05
N LEU A 56 -3.86 -7.70 1.97
CA LEU A 56 -4.41 -7.24 0.72
C LEU A 56 -5.85 -7.74 0.60
N MET A 57 -6.80 -6.83 0.73
CA MET A 57 -8.22 -7.16 0.61
C MET A 57 -8.73 -6.69 -0.74
N THR A 58 -9.87 -7.20 -1.17
CA THR A 58 -10.40 -6.96 -2.51
C THR A 58 -10.41 -5.48 -2.88
N ASN A 59 -10.79 -4.61 -1.95
CA ASN A 59 -10.96 -3.19 -2.26
C ASN A 59 -10.11 -2.26 -1.39
N HIS A 60 -9.15 -2.81 -0.65
CA HIS A 60 -8.23 -1.97 0.12
C HIS A 60 -7.01 -2.77 0.56
N VAL A 61 -5.98 -2.06 0.98
CA VAL A 61 -4.74 -2.66 1.44
C VAL A 61 -4.37 -2.13 2.82
N HIS A 62 -3.79 -2.99 3.64
CA HIS A 62 -3.20 -2.62 4.92
C HIS A 62 -1.73 -3.04 4.90
N LEU A 63 -0.85 -2.13 5.30
CA LEU A 63 0.58 -2.41 5.38
C LEU A 63 1.11 -1.94 6.72
N ILE A 64 2.02 -2.69 7.30
CA ILE A 64 2.79 -2.22 8.45
C ILE A 64 4.22 -2.05 7.98
N VAL A 65 4.66 -0.81 7.87
CA VAL A 65 5.94 -0.45 7.28
C VAL A 65 6.73 0.50 8.17
N ASP A 66 8.03 0.39 8.11
CA ASP A 66 8.97 1.25 8.82
C ASP A 66 9.77 2.03 7.77
N PRO A 67 9.72 3.38 7.81
CA PRO A 67 10.38 4.19 6.78
C PRO A 67 11.91 4.20 6.86
N GLY A 68 12.47 3.63 7.94
CA GLY A 68 13.89 3.79 8.19
C GLY A 68 14.21 5.24 8.57
N ASP A 69 15.33 5.76 8.08
CA ASP A 69 15.77 7.10 8.44
C ASP A 69 15.02 8.21 7.68
N SER A 70 14.43 7.88 6.54
CA SER A 70 13.75 8.87 5.70
C SER A 70 12.25 8.79 5.87
N ILE A 71 11.66 9.79 6.51
CA ILE A 71 10.20 9.83 6.72
C ILE A 71 9.44 9.96 5.41
N ALA A 72 10.08 10.46 4.34
CA ALA A 72 9.43 10.62 3.03
C ALA A 72 9.29 9.30 2.27
N SER A 73 10.01 8.25 2.68
CA SER A 73 10.05 7.01 1.94
C SER A 73 8.67 6.32 1.85
N ILE A 74 7.84 6.44 2.89
CA ILE A 74 6.49 5.86 2.87
C ILE A 74 5.64 6.53 1.78
N SER A 75 5.73 7.84 1.63
CA SER A 75 5.01 8.56 0.58
C SER A 75 5.46 8.11 -0.81
N TYR A 76 6.75 7.94 -1.02
CA TYR A 76 7.27 7.44 -2.30
C TYR A 76 6.80 6.02 -2.57
N LEU A 77 6.84 5.15 -1.54
CA LEU A 77 6.37 3.78 -1.64
C LEU A 77 4.90 3.74 -2.08
N MET A 78 4.04 4.44 -1.36
CA MET A 78 2.61 4.40 -1.62
C MET A 78 2.24 5.01 -2.97
N LYS A 79 2.90 6.10 -3.34
CA LYS A 79 2.71 6.71 -4.65
C LYS A 79 3.05 5.74 -5.78
N ARG A 80 4.17 5.04 -5.65
CA ARG A 80 4.62 4.07 -6.65
C ARG A 80 3.68 2.88 -6.75
N LEU A 81 3.29 2.31 -5.61
CA LEU A 81 2.38 1.16 -5.58
C LEU A 81 1.03 1.52 -6.18
N ALA A 82 0.47 2.67 -5.79
CA ALA A 82 -0.82 3.10 -6.28
C ALA A 82 -0.80 3.35 -7.79
N ALA A 83 0.22 4.03 -8.29
CA ALA A 83 0.35 4.34 -9.71
C ALA A 83 0.50 3.08 -10.56
N ARG A 84 1.32 2.14 -10.11
CA ARG A 84 1.54 0.90 -10.87
C ARG A 84 0.31 0.01 -10.89
N GLN A 85 -0.39 -0.10 -9.77
CA GLN A 85 -1.62 -0.90 -9.73
C GLN A 85 -2.71 -0.27 -10.59
N THR A 86 -2.82 1.06 -10.56
CA THR A 86 -3.78 1.78 -11.41
C THR A 86 -3.53 1.49 -12.89
N ARG A 87 -2.28 1.59 -13.34
CA ARG A 87 -1.95 1.32 -14.74
C ARG A 87 -2.23 -0.12 -15.11
N TYR A 88 -1.91 -1.05 -14.22
CA TYR A 88 -2.14 -2.48 -14.45
C TYR A 88 -3.63 -2.78 -14.63
N VAL A 89 -4.46 -2.33 -13.68
CA VAL A 89 -5.90 -2.59 -13.72
C VAL A 89 -6.58 -1.87 -14.88
N ASN A 90 -6.22 -0.61 -15.12
CA ASN A 90 -6.80 0.15 -16.23
C ASN A 90 -6.48 -0.48 -17.59
N LYS A 91 -5.29 -1.02 -17.74
CA LYS A 91 -4.90 -1.72 -18.98
C LYS A 91 -5.71 -2.99 -19.16
N LEU A 92 -5.87 -3.79 -18.10
CA LEU A 92 -6.63 -5.04 -18.17
C LEU A 92 -8.10 -4.81 -18.46
N GLU A 93 -8.69 -3.83 -17.81
CA GLU A 93 -10.14 -3.57 -17.89
C GLU A 93 -10.50 -2.49 -18.90
N ARG A 94 -9.51 -1.96 -19.62
CA ARG A 94 -9.70 -0.89 -20.61
C ARG A 94 -10.44 0.31 -20.03
N ARG A 95 -10.05 0.71 -18.82
CA ARG A 95 -10.64 1.86 -18.13
C ARG A 95 -9.60 2.94 -17.95
N THR A 96 -10.07 4.13 -17.58
CA THR A 96 -9.22 5.27 -17.28
C THR A 96 -9.56 5.82 -15.91
N GLY A 97 -8.72 6.70 -15.39
CA GLY A 97 -8.98 7.37 -14.15
C GLY A 97 -8.34 6.67 -12.96
N SER A 98 -8.65 7.18 -11.78
CA SER A 98 -8.05 6.70 -10.54
C SER A 98 -8.66 5.40 -10.08
N LEU A 99 -7.81 4.47 -9.67
CA LEU A 99 -8.22 3.23 -9.03
C LEU A 99 -8.46 3.45 -7.53
N TRP A 100 -7.77 4.41 -6.94
CA TRP A 100 -7.74 4.61 -5.49
C TRP A 100 -8.54 5.83 -5.06
N GLU A 101 -9.12 5.73 -3.87
CA GLU A 101 -9.83 6.86 -3.24
C GLU A 101 -8.81 7.74 -2.53
N GLY A 102 -8.22 8.67 -3.28
CA GLY A 102 -7.25 9.60 -2.72
C GLY A 102 -5.95 8.94 -2.29
N ARG A 103 -5.26 9.61 -1.39
CA ARG A 103 -3.98 9.13 -0.88
C ARG A 103 -4.17 8.14 0.26
N TYR A 104 -3.10 7.39 0.57
CA TYR A 104 -3.10 6.50 1.71
C TYR A 104 -3.35 7.27 3.01
N LYS A 105 -3.81 6.55 4.02
CA LYS A 105 -4.04 7.09 5.37
C LYS A 105 -3.22 6.31 6.38
N LYS A 106 -2.76 6.99 7.40
CA LYS A 106 -2.13 6.33 8.53
C LYS A 106 -3.22 5.98 9.54
N ALA A 107 -3.34 4.70 9.89
CA ALA A 107 -4.30 4.27 10.90
C ALA A 107 -3.73 4.58 12.29
N ARG A 108 -4.62 4.89 13.24
CA ARG A 108 -4.23 5.24 14.59
C ARG A 108 -3.69 4.06 15.38
N SER A 109 -4.24 2.89 15.13
CA SER A 109 -3.85 1.69 15.85
C SER A 109 -3.70 0.54 14.87
N ILE A 110 -2.86 -0.40 15.24
CA ILE A 110 -2.69 -1.64 14.48
C ILE A 110 -3.78 -2.59 14.95
N GLN A 111 -4.69 -2.94 14.04
CA GLN A 111 -5.74 -3.91 14.33
C GLN A 111 -5.28 -5.27 13.88
N MET A 112 -5.52 -6.26 14.71
CA MET A 112 -5.26 -7.65 14.36
C MET A 112 -6.31 -8.11 13.37
N LEU A 113 -5.90 -8.34 12.13
CA LEU A 113 -6.77 -8.83 11.08
C LEU A 113 -6.39 -10.27 10.76
N ILE A 114 -7.40 -11.10 10.53
CA ILE A 114 -7.19 -12.52 10.23
C ILE A 114 -6.31 -12.69 8.98
N CYS A 115 -6.42 -11.78 8.04
CA CYS A 115 -5.72 -11.88 6.76
C CYS A 115 -4.29 -11.32 6.78
N TRP A 116 -3.78 -10.83 7.93
CA TRP A 116 -2.41 -10.32 8.00
C TRP A 116 -1.41 -11.40 7.59
N ARG A 117 -0.49 -11.01 6.73
CA ARG A 117 0.62 -11.85 6.29
C ARG A 117 1.91 -11.30 6.86
N VAL A 118 2.75 -12.20 7.35
CA VAL A 118 4.06 -11.80 7.87
C VAL A 118 4.98 -11.48 6.71
N ALA A 119 5.74 -10.38 6.84
CA ALA A 119 6.61 -9.91 5.76
C ALA A 119 7.75 -10.89 5.42
N ASP A 120 8.05 -11.84 6.30
CA ASP A 120 9.06 -12.86 6.05
C ASP A 120 8.77 -13.68 4.79
N THR A 121 7.50 -13.72 4.35
CA THR A 121 7.13 -14.40 3.11
C THR A 121 7.51 -13.59 1.87
N LEU A 122 7.88 -12.31 2.06
CA LEU A 122 8.32 -11.41 0.98
C LEU A 122 9.83 -11.50 0.85
N ARG A 123 10.32 -12.05 -0.22
CA ARG A 123 11.76 -12.13 -0.45
C ARG A 123 12.15 -11.59 -1.82
#